data_c917f5052d47dd91cf38835af7c39731
#
_entry.id   c917f5052d47dd91cf38835af7c39731
#
_cell.length_a   1.000
_cell.length_b   1.000
_cell.length_c   1.000
_cell.angle_alpha   90.00
_cell.angle_beta   90.00
_cell.angle_gamma   90.00
#
_symmetry.space_group_name_H-M   'P 1'
#
loop_
_entity.id
_entity.type
_entity.pdbx_description
1 polymer ?
#
loop_
_entity_poly.entity_id
_entity_poly.type
_entity_poly.pdbx_seq_one_letter_code
_entity_poly.pdbx_strand_id
1 'polypeptide(L)'
;MSDALGMKGMLSEIQQLELKATEPGFWDDVEKSQKVLQRTGTLKGKVEAYEALVAKYEDTCALIELANEEEDLSLLEEAENEAEGVKESLEKQRLQTLLTGEYDKNNAILTFHAGSGGTEAQDWAEMLYRMYNRWADAHGFKVKEVDYLDGDEAGLKSAVLLVEGENAYGYLKSEAGVHRLVRVSPFDSQGRRHTSFASLEVMPEMDDNIEVNIAPEDIKMDVYRASGAGGQKVNKTSSAVRLTHIPTGIVVASQVERSQYQNRDVAMKMLISKLMEIKEREHLDKIEDIKGVQKEITWGSQIRSYVFMPYTMVKDHRTSYETGNIQAVMDGDIDGFINAYLKCASLGTLQK
;
A
#
# COMPACT_ATOMS: atom_id res chain seq x y z
N MET A 1 7.25 -23.57 -5.52
CA MET A 1 6.43 -22.40 -5.89
C MET A 1 4.95 -22.58 -5.52
N SER A 2 4.29 -23.64 -5.91
CA SER A 2 2.89 -23.94 -5.55
C SER A 2 2.60 -23.81 -4.05
N ASP A 3 3.47 -24.39 -3.20
CA ASP A 3 3.32 -24.30 -1.75
C ASP A 3 3.60 -22.90 -1.20
N ALA A 4 4.55 -22.16 -1.79
CA ALA A 4 4.88 -20.78 -1.40
C ALA A 4 3.76 -19.78 -1.76
N LEU A 5 3.05 -20.05 -2.85
CA LEU A 5 1.86 -19.27 -3.26
C LEU A 5 0.59 -19.70 -2.49
N GLY A 6 0.64 -20.80 -1.73
CA GLY A 6 -0.53 -21.30 -1.02
C GLY A 6 -1.67 -21.77 -1.93
N MET A 7 -1.35 -22.30 -3.12
CA MET A 7 -2.32 -22.67 -4.17
C MET A 7 -3.47 -23.53 -3.66
N LYS A 8 -3.18 -24.53 -2.81
CA LYS A 8 -4.24 -25.39 -2.21
C LYS A 8 -5.22 -24.59 -1.36
N GLY A 9 -4.71 -23.61 -0.62
CA GLY A 9 -5.54 -22.70 0.19
C GLY A 9 -6.43 -21.83 -0.68
N MET A 10 -5.87 -21.24 -1.75
CA MET A 10 -6.62 -20.40 -2.68
C MET A 10 -7.72 -21.19 -3.39
N LEU A 11 -7.46 -22.39 -3.88
CA LEU A 11 -8.46 -23.25 -4.51
C LEU A 11 -9.59 -23.61 -3.54
N SER A 12 -9.25 -23.92 -2.28
CA SER A 12 -10.26 -24.20 -1.24
C SER A 12 -11.10 -22.95 -0.92
N GLU A 13 -10.48 -21.77 -0.84
CA GLU A 13 -11.19 -20.50 -0.60
C GLU A 13 -12.10 -20.17 -1.78
N ILE A 14 -11.66 -20.35 -3.01
CA ILE A 14 -12.50 -20.15 -4.23
C ILE A 14 -13.75 -21.03 -4.14
N GLN A 15 -13.60 -22.33 -3.85
CA GLN A 15 -14.74 -23.23 -3.72
C GLN A 15 -15.72 -22.81 -2.64
N GLN A 16 -15.24 -22.35 -1.49
CA GLN A 16 -16.08 -21.85 -0.40
C GLN A 16 -16.83 -20.57 -0.79
N LEU A 17 -16.16 -19.63 -1.47
CA LEU A 17 -16.78 -18.38 -1.91
C LEU A 17 -17.80 -18.61 -3.02
N GLU A 18 -17.54 -19.54 -3.95
CA GLU A 18 -18.49 -19.94 -4.98
C GLU A 18 -19.72 -20.63 -4.37
N LEU A 19 -19.52 -21.52 -3.39
CA LEU A 19 -20.63 -22.14 -2.68
C LEU A 19 -21.49 -21.08 -1.98
N LYS A 20 -20.85 -20.13 -1.29
CA LYS A 20 -21.53 -19.00 -0.64
C LYS A 20 -22.32 -18.14 -1.63
N ALA A 21 -21.83 -17.96 -2.86
CA ALA A 21 -22.54 -17.22 -3.90
C ALA A 21 -23.81 -17.93 -4.40
N THR A 22 -23.96 -19.24 -4.14
CA THR A 22 -25.16 -20.02 -4.48
C THR A 22 -26.20 -20.07 -3.36
N GLU A 23 -25.89 -19.53 -2.16
CA GLU A 23 -26.81 -19.56 -1.04
C GLU A 23 -28.04 -18.66 -1.27
N PRO A 24 -29.25 -19.07 -0.83
CA PRO A 24 -30.45 -18.22 -0.86
C PRO A 24 -30.21 -16.94 -0.03
N GLY A 25 -30.51 -15.77 -0.63
CA GLY A 25 -30.33 -14.47 0.04
C GLY A 25 -28.94 -13.84 -0.16
N PHE A 26 -28.03 -14.50 -0.89
CA PHE A 26 -26.70 -13.93 -1.18
C PHE A 26 -26.78 -12.52 -1.82
N TRP A 27 -27.76 -12.33 -2.70
CA TRP A 27 -27.94 -11.08 -3.44
C TRP A 27 -28.74 -9.99 -2.69
N ASP A 28 -29.24 -10.30 -1.49
CA ASP A 28 -30.01 -9.33 -0.69
C ASP A 28 -29.11 -8.21 -0.13
N ASP A 29 -27.82 -8.49 0.05
CA ASP A 29 -26.80 -7.53 0.46
C ASP A 29 -25.80 -7.30 -0.68
N VAL A 30 -26.06 -6.26 -1.48
CA VAL A 30 -25.30 -5.97 -2.71
C VAL A 30 -23.81 -5.71 -2.41
N GLU A 31 -23.51 -5.03 -1.31
CA GLU A 31 -22.14 -4.67 -0.96
C GLU A 31 -21.30 -5.90 -0.58
N LYS A 32 -21.86 -6.79 0.27
CA LYS A 32 -21.20 -8.06 0.62
C LYS A 32 -21.04 -8.97 -0.58
N SER A 33 -22.07 -9.07 -1.43
CA SER A 33 -22.02 -9.87 -2.64
C SER A 33 -20.93 -9.40 -3.60
N GLN A 34 -20.81 -8.09 -3.78
CA GLN A 34 -19.77 -7.51 -4.63
C GLN A 34 -18.37 -7.79 -4.08
N LYS A 35 -18.15 -7.66 -2.77
CA LYS A 35 -16.86 -7.99 -2.12
C LYS A 35 -16.49 -9.47 -2.31
N VAL A 36 -17.45 -10.38 -2.16
CA VAL A 36 -17.25 -11.82 -2.37
C VAL A 36 -16.87 -12.12 -3.82
N LEU A 37 -17.60 -11.55 -4.78
CA LEU A 37 -17.33 -11.77 -6.21
C LEU A 37 -15.97 -11.19 -6.62
N GLN A 38 -15.64 -9.99 -6.14
CA GLN A 38 -14.34 -9.39 -6.38
C GLN A 38 -13.20 -10.24 -5.82
N ARG A 39 -13.35 -10.73 -4.58
CA ARG A 39 -12.38 -11.64 -3.97
C ARG A 39 -12.20 -12.93 -4.75
N THR A 40 -13.32 -13.53 -5.19
CA THR A 40 -13.30 -14.74 -6.01
C THR A 40 -12.60 -14.50 -7.36
N GLY A 41 -12.89 -13.38 -8.02
CA GLY A 41 -12.23 -13.00 -9.28
C GLY A 41 -10.72 -12.81 -9.11
N THR A 42 -10.29 -12.11 -8.05
CA THR A 42 -8.86 -11.93 -7.73
C THR A 42 -8.15 -13.27 -7.50
N LEU A 43 -8.77 -14.19 -6.74
CA LEU A 43 -8.16 -15.49 -6.46
C LEU A 43 -8.08 -16.35 -7.73
N LYS A 44 -9.14 -16.37 -8.56
CA LYS A 44 -9.14 -17.09 -9.85
C LYS A 44 -8.05 -16.57 -10.77
N GLY A 45 -7.92 -15.23 -10.91
CA GLY A 45 -6.87 -14.64 -11.73
C GLY A 45 -5.45 -15.04 -11.29
N LYS A 46 -5.22 -15.19 -9.97
CA LYS A 46 -3.93 -15.70 -9.45
C LYS A 46 -3.67 -17.17 -9.79
N VAL A 47 -4.70 -18.00 -9.70
CA VAL A 47 -4.61 -19.42 -10.06
C VAL A 47 -4.35 -19.55 -11.56
N GLU A 48 -5.11 -18.86 -12.40
CA GLU A 48 -4.96 -18.86 -13.87
C GLU A 48 -3.56 -18.37 -14.28
N ALA A 49 -3.05 -17.29 -13.66
CA ALA A 49 -1.71 -16.78 -13.93
C ALA A 49 -0.61 -17.79 -13.58
N TYR A 50 -0.79 -18.54 -12.49
CA TYR A 50 0.13 -19.62 -12.12
C TYR A 50 0.06 -20.79 -13.10
N GLU A 51 -1.15 -21.24 -13.46
CA GLU A 51 -1.36 -22.35 -14.43
C GLU A 51 -0.79 -21.98 -15.80
N ALA A 52 -1.01 -20.74 -16.26
CA ALA A 52 -0.42 -20.24 -17.51
C ALA A 52 1.11 -20.25 -17.47
N LEU A 53 1.72 -19.88 -16.33
CA LEU A 53 3.17 -19.94 -16.18
C LEU A 53 3.71 -21.38 -16.20
N VAL A 54 2.99 -22.33 -15.57
CA VAL A 54 3.36 -23.75 -15.59
C VAL A 54 3.26 -24.29 -17.02
N ALA A 55 2.17 -24.01 -17.73
CA ALA A 55 2.00 -24.42 -19.12
C ALA A 55 3.12 -23.87 -20.00
N LYS A 56 3.42 -22.56 -19.88
CA LYS A 56 4.50 -21.93 -20.64
C LYS A 56 5.87 -22.56 -20.35
N TYR A 57 6.12 -22.91 -19.09
CA TYR A 57 7.35 -23.61 -18.70
C TYR A 57 7.43 -25.02 -19.34
N GLU A 58 6.32 -25.80 -19.32
CA GLU A 58 6.25 -27.12 -19.93
C GLU A 58 6.45 -27.06 -21.46
N ASP A 59 5.82 -26.08 -22.12
CA ASP A 59 5.99 -25.83 -23.56
C ASP A 59 7.45 -25.48 -23.91
N THR A 60 8.07 -24.60 -23.10
CA THR A 60 9.50 -24.24 -23.29
C THR A 60 10.41 -25.45 -23.11
N CYS A 61 10.15 -26.31 -22.12
CA CYS A 61 10.90 -27.54 -21.95
C CYS A 61 10.77 -28.48 -23.17
N ALA A 62 9.55 -28.66 -23.67
CA ALA A 62 9.30 -29.46 -24.87
C ALA A 62 10.00 -28.88 -26.12
N LEU A 63 10.02 -27.56 -26.26
CA LEU A 63 10.73 -26.89 -27.36
C LEU A 63 12.25 -27.10 -27.26
N ILE A 64 12.83 -27.04 -26.07
CA ILE A 64 14.26 -27.34 -25.84
C ILE A 64 14.59 -28.80 -26.18
N GLU A 65 13.74 -29.75 -25.80
CA GLU A 65 13.92 -31.17 -26.11
C GLU A 65 13.90 -31.37 -27.63
N LEU A 66 12.91 -30.80 -28.32
CA LEU A 66 12.79 -30.88 -29.78
C LEU A 66 13.99 -30.25 -30.50
N ALA A 67 14.42 -29.05 -30.08
CA ALA A 67 15.56 -28.37 -30.65
C ALA A 67 16.88 -29.18 -30.51
N ASN A 68 17.03 -29.88 -29.39
CA ASN A 68 18.17 -30.77 -29.17
C ASN A 68 18.12 -32.07 -30.00
N GLU A 69 16.92 -32.60 -30.24
CA GLU A 69 16.76 -33.84 -31.04
C GLU A 69 16.97 -33.55 -32.53
N GLU A 70 16.53 -32.39 -33.04
CA GLU A 70 16.63 -32.02 -34.46
C GLU A 70 17.94 -31.28 -34.78
N GLU A 71 18.77 -30.93 -33.78
CA GLU A 71 19.99 -30.09 -33.92
C GLU A 71 19.72 -28.77 -34.65
N ASP A 72 18.49 -28.20 -34.51
CA ASP A 72 18.06 -26.98 -35.20
C ASP A 72 18.39 -25.74 -34.37
N LEU A 73 19.34 -24.94 -34.87
CA LEU A 73 19.78 -23.72 -34.21
C LEU A 73 18.69 -22.63 -34.14
N SER A 74 17.73 -22.63 -35.07
CA SER A 74 16.64 -21.65 -35.04
C SER A 74 15.65 -21.93 -33.92
N LEU A 75 15.37 -23.19 -33.64
CA LEU A 75 14.54 -23.62 -32.51
C LEU A 75 15.23 -23.36 -31.15
N LEU A 76 16.57 -23.46 -31.12
CA LEU A 76 17.32 -23.11 -29.89
C LEU A 76 17.21 -21.61 -29.57
N GLU A 77 17.31 -20.71 -30.57
CA GLU A 77 17.17 -19.28 -30.35
C GLU A 77 15.73 -18.92 -29.88
N GLU A 78 14.71 -19.58 -30.45
CA GLU A 78 13.33 -19.42 -30.00
C GLU A 78 13.14 -19.91 -28.55
N ALA A 79 13.70 -21.08 -28.21
CA ALA A 79 13.65 -21.64 -26.87
C ALA A 79 14.36 -20.75 -25.83
N GLU A 80 15.48 -20.13 -26.19
CA GLU A 80 16.19 -19.19 -25.32
C GLU A 80 15.33 -17.96 -25.03
N ASN A 81 14.67 -17.39 -26.04
CA ASN A 81 13.78 -16.24 -25.88
C ASN A 81 12.56 -16.59 -24.99
N GLU A 82 11.96 -17.77 -25.21
CA GLU A 82 10.85 -18.23 -24.36
C GLU A 82 11.28 -18.49 -22.92
N ALA A 83 12.44 -19.10 -22.72
CA ALA A 83 12.99 -19.36 -21.38
C ALA A 83 13.25 -18.06 -20.60
N GLU A 84 13.73 -16.99 -21.27
CA GLU A 84 13.89 -15.69 -20.62
C GLU A 84 12.52 -15.08 -20.24
N GLY A 85 11.51 -15.20 -21.09
CA GLY A 85 10.14 -14.77 -20.78
C GLY A 85 9.48 -15.55 -19.62
N VAL A 86 9.78 -16.86 -19.50
CA VAL A 86 9.35 -17.67 -18.34
C VAL A 86 10.05 -17.20 -17.07
N LYS A 87 11.36 -16.94 -17.15
CA LYS A 87 12.15 -16.46 -16.01
C LYS A 87 11.68 -15.09 -15.49
N GLU A 88 11.38 -14.14 -16.40
CA GLU A 88 10.80 -12.85 -16.02
C GLU A 88 9.45 -13.02 -15.32
N SER A 89 8.57 -13.85 -15.87
CA SER A 89 7.25 -14.12 -15.31
C SER A 89 7.35 -14.82 -13.94
N LEU A 90 8.31 -15.72 -13.79
CA LEU A 90 8.61 -16.39 -12.52
C LEU A 90 9.09 -15.41 -11.44
N GLU A 91 10.00 -14.51 -11.79
CA GLU A 91 10.50 -13.49 -10.86
C GLU A 91 9.37 -12.54 -10.45
N LYS A 92 8.49 -12.12 -11.38
CA LYS A 92 7.32 -11.29 -11.07
C LYS A 92 6.38 -11.98 -10.08
N GLN A 93 6.03 -13.24 -10.28
CA GLN A 93 5.20 -13.99 -9.34
C GLN A 93 5.90 -14.22 -8.00
N ARG A 94 7.21 -14.47 -8.00
CA ARG A 94 7.99 -14.62 -6.77
C ARG A 94 7.94 -13.35 -5.94
N LEU A 95 8.07 -12.18 -6.55
CA LEU A 95 8.00 -10.90 -5.86
C LEU A 95 6.65 -10.69 -5.15
N GLN A 96 5.56 -11.09 -5.78
CA GLN A 96 4.24 -11.03 -5.14
C GLN A 96 4.17 -11.86 -3.86
N THR A 97 4.95 -12.96 -3.74
CA THR A 97 5.00 -13.75 -2.51
C THR A 97 5.76 -13.06 -1.37
N LEU A 98 6.57 -12.04 -1.67
CA LEU A 98 7.30 -11.26 -0.67
C LEU A 98 6.47 -10.13 -0.06
N LEU A 99 5.32 -9.82 -0.67
CA LEU A 99 4.39 -8.80 -0.20
C LEU A 99 3.48 -9.39 0.88
N THR A 100 3.99 -9.48 2.10
CA THR A 100 3.30 -10.11 3.24
C THR A 100 2.82 -9.11 4.29
N GLY A 101 3.12 -7.83 4.13
CA GLY A 101 2.70 -6.77 5.04
C GLY A 101 1.18 -6.56 5.05
N GLU A 102 0.64 -6.11 6.18
CA GLU A 102 -0.80 -5.88 6.38
C GLU A 102 -1.40 -4.97 5.30
N TYR A 103 -0.66 -3.93 4.90
CA TYR A 103 -1.11 -2.90 3.95
C TYR A 103 -0.56 -3.10 2.52
N ASP A 104 0.24 -4.15 2.27
CA ASP A 104 0.90 -4.33 0.97
C ASP A 104 -0.06 -4.41 -0.22
N LYS A 105 -1.31 -4.83 0.01
CA LYS A 105 -2.35 -4.95 -1.02
C LYS A 105 -3.07 -3.65 -1.35
N ASN A 106 -2.86 -2.61 -0.52
CA ASN A 106 -3.57 -1.35 -0.66
C ASN A 106 -3.04 -0.52 -1.83
N ASN A 107 -3.84 0.45 -2.23
CA ASN A 107 -3.39 1.54 -3.08
C ASN A 107 -2.29 2.34 -2.38
N ALA A 108 -1.50 3.09 -3.13
CA ALA A 108 -0.41 3.88 -2.59
C ALA A 108 -0.66 5.37 -2.78
N ILE A 109 -0.39 6.15 -1.74
CA ILE A 109 -0.34 7.61 -1.80
C ILE A 109 1.13 8.01 -1.82
N LEU A 110 1.56 8.65 -2.90
CA LEU A 110 2.91 9.16 -3.10
C LEU A 110 2.93 10.66 -2.86
N THR A 111 3.74 11.13 -1.93
CA THR A 111 3.91 12.57 -1.68
C THR A 111 5.34 12.96 -1.98
N PHE A 112 5.50 13.88 -2.93
CA PHE A 112 6.79 14.42 -3.38
C PHE A 112 7.03 15.76 -2.73
N HIS A 113 8.25 15.98 -2.23
CA HIS A 113 8.66 17.27 -1.68
C HIS A 113 10.03 17.65 -2.22
N ALA A 114 10.14 18.87 -2.73
CA ALA A 114 11.45 19.46 -3.03
C ALA A 114 12.24 19.68 -1.75
N GLY A 115 13.47 19.18 -1.74
CA GLY A 115 14.38 19.36 -0.61
C GLY A 115 15.31 20.57 -0.76
N SER A 116 16.51 20.48 -0.19
CA SER A 116 17.52 21.52 -0.34
C SER A 116 18.10 21.55 -1.75
N GLY A 117 18.19 22.75 -2.35
CA GLY A 117 18.71 22.97 -3.70
C GLY A 117 17.97 24.06 -4.51
N GLY A 118 16.98 24.74 -3.92
CA GLY A 118 16.22 25.81 -4.58
C GLY A 118 15.48 25.30 -5.83
N THR A 119 15.50 26.09 -6.92
CA THR A 119 14.86 25.75 -8.21
C THR A 119 15.31 24.40 -8.76
N GLU A 120 16.58 24.01 -8.57
CA GLU A 120 17.10 22.71 -8.98
C GLU A 120 16.44 21.53 -8.23
N ALA A 121 16.14 21.70 -6.93
CA ALA A 121 15.44 20.68 -6.16
C ALA A 121 13.96 20.58 -6.55
N GLN A 122 13.33 21.69 -6.93
CA GLN A 122 11.96 21.72 -7.44
C GLN A 122 11.85 21.00 -8.79
N ASP A 123 12.80 21.23 -9.69
CA ASP A 123 12.89 20.49 -10.97
C ASP A 123 13.17 19.00 -10.75
N TRP A 124 14.04 18.66 -9.80
CA TRP A 124 14.31 17.28 -9.42
C TRP A 124 13.05 16.56 -8.90
N ALA A 125 12.28 17.21 -8.06
CA ALA A 125 11.04 16.63 -7.56
C ALA A 125 10.02 16.38 -8.69
N GLU A 126 9.94 17.27 -9.69
CA GLU A 126 9.11 17.06 -10.89
C GLU A 126 9.63 15.90 -11.75
N MET A 127 10.94 15.75 -11.89
CA MET A 127 11.53 14.61 -12.61
C MET A 127 11.16 13.29 -11.94
N LEU A 128 11.22 13.19 -10.59
CA LEU A 128 10.77 12.01 -9.85
C LEU A 128 9.27 11.77 -10.06
N TYR A 129 8.44 12.80 -9.92
CA TYR A 129 7.01 12.72 -10.18
C TYR A 129 6.71 12.10 -11.55
N ARG A 130 7.37 12.54 -12.62
CA ARG A 130 7.22 11.97 -13.96
C ARG A 130 7.70 10.52 -14.05
N MET A 131 8.81 10.20 -13.39
CA MET A 131 9.37 8.84 -13.37
C MET A 131 8.38 7.85 -12.76
N TYR A 132 7.80 8.17 -11.60
CA TYR A 132 6.83 7.28 -10.94
C TYR A 132 5.49 7.19 -11.67
N ASN A 133 5.03 8.26 -12.31
CA ASN A 133 3.87 8.21 -13.20
C ASN A 133 4.08 7.22 -14.33
N ARG A 134 5.21 7.29 -15.03
CA ARG A 134 5.55 6.38 -16.13
C ARG A 134 5.66 4.93 -15.67
N TRP A 135 6.27 4.70 -14.51
CA TRP A 135 6.33 3.37 -13.92
C TRP A 135 4.93 2.82 -13.64
N ALA A 136 4.06 3.61 -13.05
CA ALA A 136 2.70 3.21 -12.72
C ALA A 136 1.88 2.90 -13.99
N ASP A 137 1.98 3.74 -15.01
CA ASP A 137 1.32 3.53 -16.31
C ASP A 137 1.82 2.23 -16.98
N ALA A 138 3.13 1.99 -16.99
CA ALA A 138 3.72 0.77 -17.57
C ALA A 138 3.25 -0.51 -16.86
N HIS A 139 2.91 -0.43 -15.56
CA HIS A 139 2.40 -1.55 -14.77
C HIS A 139 0.87 -1.65 -14.75
N GLY A 140 0.17 -0.79 -15.51
CA GLY A 140 -1.29 -0.78 -15.59
C GLY A 140 -1.98 -0.28 -14.33
N PHE A 141 -1.27 0.43 -13.45
CA PHE A 141 -1.88 1.12 -12.33
C PHE A 141 -2.63 2.36 -12.80
N LYS A 142 -3.73 2.66 -12.14
CA LYS A 142 -4.47 3.90 -12.41
C LYS A 142 -3.91 5.00 -11.51
N VAL A 143 -3.45 6.09 -12.12
CA VAL A 143 -2.87 7.22 -11.40
C VAL A 143 -3.87 8.37 -11.36
N LYS A 144 -4.00 8.98 -10.19
CA LYS A 144 -4.83 10.16 -9.95
C LYS A 144 -4.02 11.22 -9.22
N GLU A 145 -3.88 12.38 -9.83
CA GLU A 145 -3.32 13.55 -9.17
C GLU A 145 -4.32 14.06 -8.11
N VAL A 146 -3.86 14.14 -6.86
CA VAL A 146 -4.66 14.60 -5.72
C VAL A 146 -4.37 16.06 -5.42
N ASP A 147 -3.08 16.44 -5.45
CA ASP A 147 -2.62 17.80 -5.21
C ASP A 147 -1.33 18.07 -6.00
N TYR A 148 -1.15 19.29 -6.47
CA TYR A 148 0.04 19.71 -7.19
C TYR A 148 0.32 21.19 -6.93
N LEU A 149 1.50 21.47 -6.38
CA LEU A 149 1.96 22.82 -6.09
C LEU A 149 3.19 23.14 -6.93
N ASP A 150 3.03 24.03 -7.89
CA ASP A 150 4.09 24.48 -8.77
C ASP A 150 5.30 25.07 -8.02
N GLY A 151 6.47 24.91 -8.61
CA GLY A 151 7.68 25.60 -8.21
C GLY A 151 7.61 27.11 -8.48
N ASP A 152 8.57 27.86 -7.92
CA ASP A 152 8.59 29.32 -8.09
C ASP A 152 9.00 29.72 -9.51
N GLU A 153 9.95 29.01 -10.12
CA GLU A 153 10.49 29.29 -11.45
C GLU A 153 10.40 28.06 -12.37
N ALA A 154 10.54 26.87 -11.81
CA ALA A 154 10.47 25.59 -12.52
C ALA A 154 10.19 24.46 -11.55
N GLY A 155 9.70 23.33 -12.07
CA GLY A 155 9.45 22.13 -11.29
C GLY A 155 8.27 22.25 -10.33
N LEU A 156 8.26 21.45 -9.27
CA LEU A 156 7.21 21.44 -8.24
C LEU A 156 7.79 21.60 -6.83
N LYS A 157 7.03 22.22 -5.94
CA LYS A 157 7.33 22.28 -4.48
C LYS A 157 6.87 21.02 -3.79
N SER A 158 5.66 20.60 -4.09
CA SER A 158 5.08 19.35 -3.62
C SER A 158 4.03 18.84 -4.60
N ALA A 159 3.85 17.51 -4.63
CA ALA A 159 2.75 16.90 -5.35
C ALA A 159 2.29 15.64 -4.62
N VAL A 160 1.01 15.29 -4.76
CA VAL A 160 0.42 14.09 -4.20
C VAL A 160 -0.25 13.29 -5.32
N LEU A 161 0.17 12.03 -5.46
CA LEU A 161 -0.40 11.05 -6.38
C LEU A 161 -1.06 9.91 -5.62
N LEU A 162 -2.26 9.55 -6.02
CA LEU A 162 -2.88 8.28 -5.66
C LEU A 162 -2.64 7.27 -6.78
N VAL A 163 -2.00 6.15 -6.45
CA VAL A 163 -1.74 5.02 -7.36
C VAL A 163 -2.68 3.88 -6.97
N GLU A 164 -3.71 3.67 -7.79
CA GLU A 164 -4.75 2.67 -7.55
C GLU A 164 -4.41 1.36 -8.25
N GLY A 165 -4.37 0.27 -7.50
CA GLY A 165 -4.17 -1.08 -8.02
C GLY A 165 -3.68 -2.07 -6.97
N GLU A 166 -3.81 -3.36 -7.27
CA GLU A 166 -3.43 -4.42 -6.33
C GLU A 166 -1.92 -4.38 -6.05
N ASN A 167 -1.55 -4.35 -4.78
CA ASN A 167 -0.19 -4.30 -4.27
C ASN A 167 0.60 -3.02 -4.61
N ALA A 168 -0.06 -1.93 -5.00
CA ALA A 168 0.62 -0.67 -5.33
C ALA A 168 1.52 -0.19 -4.18
N TYR A 169 0.97 -0.17 -2.94
CA TYR A 169 1.75 0.18 -1.77
C TYR A 169 2.90 -0.82 -1.50
N GLY A 170 2.63 -2.12 -1.65
CA GLY A 170 3.63 -3.15 -1.41
C GLY A 170 4.90 -3.00 -2.26
N TYR A 171 4.76 -2.59 -3.51
CA TYR A 171 5.90 -2.27 -4.39
C TYR A 171 6.52 -0.92 -4.04
N LEU A 172 5.71 0.12 -3.94
CA LEU A 172 6.18 1.50 -3.84
C LEU A 172 6.74 1.87 -2.46
N LYS A 173 6.38 1.15 -1.38
CA LYS A 173 6.97 1.36 -0.04
C LYS A 173 8.51 1.27 -0.05
N SER A 174 9.08 0.52 -1.01
CA SER A 174 10.52 0.43 -1.21
C SER A 174 11.16 1.75 -1.63
N GLU A 175 10.37 2.66 -2.21
CA GLU A 175 10.84 3.90 -2.81
C GLU A 175 10.77 5.10 -1.84
N ALA A 176 10.21 4.89 -0.64
CA ALA A 176 10.10 5.93 0.38
C ALA A 176 11.47 6.36 0.90
N GLY A 177 11.76 7.66 0.82
CA GLY A 177 12.99 8.23 1.34
C GLY A 177 13.51 9.41 0.53
N VAL A 178 14.77 9.75 0.73
CA VAL A 178 15.44 10.89 0.08
C VAL A 178 16.17 10.42 -1.17
N HIS A 179 15.93 11.09 -2.29
CA HIS A 179 16.55 10.86 -3.58
C HIS A 179 17.52 11.99 -3.91
N ARG A 180 18.77 11.65 -4.20
CA ARG A 180 19.86 12.59 -4.47
C ARG A 180 20.13 12.67 -5.96
N LEU A 181 20.07 13.88 -6.52
CA LEU A 181 20.47 14.19 -7.90
C LEU A 181 21.86 14.81 -7.93
N VAL A 182 22.69 14.41 -8.89
CA VAL A 182 23.96 15.04 -9.22
C VAL A 182 24.03 15.26 -10.74
N ARG A 183 23.91 16.52 -11.16
CA ARG A 183 23.98 16.88 -12.59
C ARG A 183 24.57 18.29 -12.78
N VAL A 184 24.85 18.66 -14.02
CA VAL A 184 25.05 20.06 -14.38
C VAL A 184 23.68 20.73 -14.39
N SER A 185 23.51 21.80 -13.61
CA SER A 185 22.22 22.49 -13.50
C SER A 185 21.90 23.26 -14.78
N PRO A 186 20.68 23.08 -15.35
CA PRO A 186 20.21 23.90 -16.46
C PRO A 186 19.92 25.36 -16.04
N PHE A 187 19.81 25.62 -14.74
CA PHE A 187 19.54 26.96 -14.17
C PHE A 187 20.82 27.72 -13.79
N ASP A 188 21.98 27.08 -13.83
CA ASP A 188 23.27 27.73 -13.57
C ASP A 188 23.95 28.14 -14.86
N SER A 189 24.01 29.44 -15.12
CA SER A 189 24.69 30.03 -16.28
C SER A 189 26.19 29.67 -16.39
N GLN A 190 26.82 29.27 -15.28
CA GLN A 190 28.22 28.85 -15.25
C GLN A 190 28.42 27.36 -15.54
N GLY A 191 27.33 26.60 -15.72
CA GLY A 191 27.39 25.16 -16.03
C GLY A 191 28.05 24.31 -14.95
N ARG A 192 27.95 24.72 -13.69
CA ARG A 192 28.53 23.96 -12.56
C ARG A 192 27.68 22.75 -12.21
N ARG A 193 28.36 21.76 -11.66
CA ARG A 193 27.71 20.58 -11.12
C ARG A 193 27.05 20.88 -9.79
N HIS A 194 25.76 20.59 -9.67
CA HIS A 194 24.97 20.76 -8.47
C HIS A 194 24.53 19.42 -7.88
N THR A 195 24.25 19.42 -6.61
CA THR A 195 23.64 18.31 -5.88
C THR A 195 22.35 18.80 -5.25
N SER A 196 21.25 18.14 -5.56
CA SER A 196 19.91 18.47 -5.07
C SER A 196 19.24 17.26 -4.47
N PHE A 197 18.30 17.49 -3.59
CA PHE A 197 17.58 16.45 -2.88
C PHE A 197 16.08 16.67 -3.04
N ALA A 198 15.36 15.57 -3.16
CA ALA A 198 13.91 15.52 -3.08
C ALA A 198 13.52 14.32 -2.22
N SER A 199 12.41 14.41 -1.49
CA SER A 199 11.89 13.28 -0.73
C SER A 199 10.64 12.74 -1.38
N LEU A 200 10.50 11.43 -1.31
CA LEU A 200 9.29 10.70 -1.62
C LEU A 200 8.77 10.05 -0.33
N GLU A 201 7.57 10.40 0.08
CA GLU A 201 6.82 9.72 1.12
C GLU A 201 5.82 8.78 0.46
N VAL A 202 5.72 7.56 0.97
CA VAL A 202 4.80 6.54 0.45
C VAL A 202 3.93 6.04 1.60
N MET A 203 2.62 6.22 1.47
CA MET A 203 1.63 5.81 2.45
C MET A 203 0.62 4.85 1.80
N PRO A 204 0.10 3.85 2.54
CA PRO A 204 -1.04 3.09 2.04
C PRO A 204 -2.31 3.96 2.09
N GLU A 205 -3.20 3.81 1.10
CA GLU A 205 -4.56 4.32 1.23
C GLU A 205 -5.28 3.50 2.30
N MET A 206 -5.73 4.16 3.35
CA MET A 206 -6.46 3.55 4.45
C MET A 206 -7.97 3.72 4.23
N ASP A 207 -8.76 2.70 4.55
CA ASP A 207 -10.22 2.84 4.54
C ASP A 207 -10.64 3.78 5.68
N ASP A 208 -11.21 4.92 5.33
CA ASP A 208 -11.75 5.92 6.30
C ASP A 208 -13.02 5.45 7.02
N ASN A 209 -13.56 4.30 6.66
CA ASN A 209 -14.76 3.75 7.28
C ASN A 209 -14.45 3.13 8.65
N ILE A 210 -14.36 3.98 9.65
CA ILE A 210 -14.29 3.56 11.05
C ILE A 210 -15.69 3.13 11.49
N GLU A 211 -16.15 1.96 11.06
CA GLU A 211 -17.38 1.37 11.58
C GLU A 211 -17.16 0.81 12.97
N VAL A 212 -17.91 1.35 13.95
CA VAL A 212 -17.98 0.79 15.30
C VAL A 212 -19.15 -0.17 15.35
N ASN A 213 -18.89 -1.45 15.15
CA ASN A 213 -19.88 -2.49 15.35
C ASN A 213 -19.81 -3.01 16.78
N ILE A 214 -20.87 -2.79 17.56
CA ILE A 214 -20.95 -3.19 18.97
C ILE A 214 -21.91 -4.38 19.06
N ALA A 215 -21.40 -5.55 19.42
CA ALA A 215 -22.26 -6.70 19.67
C ALA A 215 -23.07 -6.48 20.97
N PRO A 216 -24.35 -6.84 21.00
CA PRO A 216 -25.17 -6.67 22.21
C PRO A 216 -24.61 -7.37 23.45
N GLU A 217 -23.91 -8.48 23.28
CA GLU A 217 -23.22 -9.24 24.33
C GLU A 217 -22.02 -8.50 24.94
N ASP A 218 -21.44 -7.54 24.23
CA ASP A 218 -20.30 -6.74 24.71
C ASP A 218 -20.72 -5.58 25.60
N ILE A 219 -22.05 -5.38 25.80
CA ILE A 219 -22.57 -4.30 26.60
C ILE A 219 -23.19 -4.84 27.89
N LYS A 220 -22.62 -4.42 29.02
CA LYS A 220 -23.26 -4.57 30.32
C LYS A 220 -24.07 -3.32 30.66
N MET A 221 -25.37 -3.46 30.89
CA MET A 221 -26.25 -2.37 31.25
C MET A 221 -26.64 -2.47 32.75
N ASP A 222 -26.34 -1.43 33.52
CA ASP A 222 -26.74 -1.27 34.88
C ASP A 222 -27.73 -0.09 35.02
N VAL A 223 -28.84 -0.31 35.71
CA VAL A 223 -29.86 0.72 35.93
C VAL A 223 -29.83 1.12 37.43
N TYR A 224 -29.81 2.43 37.66
CA TYR A 224 -29.72 2.97 38.99
C TYR A 224 -30.62 4.19 39.19
N ARG A 225 -30.79 4.61 40.43
CA ARG A 225 -31.60 5.81 40.76
C ARG A 225 -30.80 7.05 40.47
N ALA A 226 -31.37 7.97 39.67
CA ALA A 226 -30.75 9.26 39.45
C ALA A 226 -30.57 10.04 40.76
N SER A 227 -29.37 10.58 40.98
CA SER A 227 -29.07 11.45 42.11
C SER A 227 -28.92 12.88 41.60
N GLY A 228 -29.82 13.80 42.01
CA GLY A 228 -29.76 15.20 41.60
C GLY A 228 -30.86 16.05 42.25
N ALA A 229 -30.77 17.37 42.11
CA ALA A 229 -31.75 18.35 42.61
C ALA A 229 -33.05 18.28 41.79
N GLY A 230 -33.87 17.26 42.03
CA GLY A 230 -35.18 17.05 41.39
C GLY A 230 -36.20 16.62 42.39
N GLY A 231 -37.46 17.03 42.22
CA GLY A 231 -38.56 16.77 43.15
C GLY A 231 -38.80 15.28 43.45
N GLN A 232 -39.68 14.98 44.42
CA GLN A 232 -39.95 13.63 44.99
C GLN A 232 -40.15 12.48 43.98
N LYS A 233 -40.46 12.75 42.73
CA LYS A 233 -40.70 11.75 41.68
C LYS A 233 -39.39 11.25 41.01
N VAL A 234 -38.34 12.09 40.97
CA VAL A 234 -37.03 11.75 40.37
C VAL A 234 -36.27 10.75 41.23
N ASN A 235 -36.42 10.81 42.54
CA ASN A 235 -35.73 9.92 43.48
C ASN A 235 -36.42 8.57 43.70
N LYS A 236 -37.59 8.32 43.08
CA LYS A 236 -38.35 7.06 43.25
C LYS A 236 -38.23 6.10 42.07
N THR A 237 -37.87 6.59 40.87
CA THR A 237 -37.76 5.77 39.69
C THR A 237 -36.31 5.56 39.28
N SER A 238 -35.92 4.29 39.03
CA SER A 238 -34.59 3.95 38.50
C SER A 238 -34.56 4.21 37.00
N SER A 239 -34.39 5.47 36.59
CA SER A 239 -34.35 5.88 35.18
C SER A 239 -32.94 6.10 34.66
N ALA A 240 -31.92 6.22 35.51
CA ALA A 240 -30.53 6.38 35.07
C ALA A 240 -29.95 5.06 34.56
N VAL A 241 -29.23 5.14 33.45
CA VAL A 241 -28.62 4.00 32.79
C VAL A 241 -27.11 4.18 32.72
N ARG A 242 -26.38 3.13 33.04
CA ARG A 242 -24.94 3.00 32.86
C ARG A 242 -24.68 1.85 31.91
N LEU A 243 -23.91 2.12 30.87
CA LEU A 243 -23.41 1.12 29.91
C LEU A 243 -21.93 0.94 30.11
N THR A 244 -21.51 -0.31 30.20
CA THR A 244 -20.08 -0.68 30.23
C THR A 244 -19.80 -1.55 29.01
N HIS A 245 -18.87 -1.13 28.20
CA HIS A 245 -18.36 -1.94 27.09
C HIS A 245 -17.31 -2.90 27.65
N ILE A 246 -17.61 -4.19 27.66
CA ILE A 246 -16.80 -5.23 28.33
C ILE A 246 -15.38 -5.31 27.77
N PRO A 247 -15.17 -5.34 26.41
CA PRO A 247 -13.84 -5.50 25.86
C PRO A 247 -12.89 -4.33 26.15
N THR A 248 -13.40 -3.08 26.15
CA THR A 248 -12.56 -1.88 26.34
C THR A 248 -12.63 -1.31 27.76
N GLY A 249 -13.56 -1.79 28.58
CA GLY A 249 -13.79 -1.26 29.92
C GLY A 249 -14.40 0.16 29.98
N ILE A 250 -14.82 0.71 28.85
CA ILE A 250 -15.40 2.06 28.78
C ILE A 250 -16.75 2.07 29.46
N VAL A 251 -16.94 3.04 30.37
CA VAL A 251 -18.18 3.25 31.08
C VAL A 251 -18.79 4.60 30.70
N VAL A 252 -20.07 4.59 30.32
CA VAL A 252 -20.87 5.78 30.06
C VAL A 252 -22.15 5.73 30.88
N ALA A 253 -22.65 6.87 31.32
CA ALA A 253 -23.88 6.95 32.05
C ALA A 253 -24.74 8.14 31.57
N SER A 254 -26.06 7.93 31.53
CA SER A 254 -27.03 8.97 31.24
C SER A 254 -28.16 8.95 32.27
N GLN A 255 -28.52 10.14 32.76
CA GLN A 255 -29.62 10.38 33.69
C GLN A 255 -30.44 11.63 33.33
N VAL A 256 -30.25 12.15 32.11
CA VAL A 256 -30.83 13.44 31.70
C VAL A 256 -32.33 13.33 31.44
N GLU A 257 -32.76 12.18 30.94
CA GLU A 257 -34.13 11.97 30.52
C GLU A 257 -34.97 11.27 31.64
N ARG A 258 -36.28 11.46 31.53
CA ARG A 258 -37.23 10.83 32.48
C ARG A 258 -37.49 9.36 32.19
N SER A 259 -37.18 8.91 30.97
CA SER A 259 -37.40 7.55 30.50
C SER A 259 -36.09 6.78 30.49
N GLN A 260 -36.10 5.56 31.03
CA GLN A 260 -34.98 4.61 30.99
C GLN A 260 -34.55 4.33 29.53
N TYR A 261 -35.52 4.19 28.62
CA TYR A 261 -35.22 3.95 27.18
C TYR A 261 -34.48 5.11 26.56
N GLN A 262 -34.92 6.34 26.83
CA GLN A 262 -34.23 7.52 26.29
C GLN A 262 -32.81 7.67 26.86
N ASN A 263 -32.62 7.40 28.15
CA ASN A 263 -31.29 7.41 28.75
C ASN A 263 -30.39 6.30 28.19
N ARG A 264 -30.95 5.12 27.88
CA ARG A 264 -30.20 4.07 27.17
C ARG A 264 -29.75 4.51 25.80
N ASP A 265 -30.63 5.12 25.01
CA ASP A 265 -30.29 5.58 23.66
C ASP A 265 -29.22 6.69 23.68
N VAL A 266 -29.32 7.61 24.65
CA VAL A 266 -28.28 8.65 24.85
C VAL A 266 -26.96 8.04 25.26
N ALA A 267 -26.98 7.11 26.25
CA ALA A 267 -25.78 6.41 26.68
C ALA A 267 -25.15 5.57 25.54
N MET A 268 -25.97 4.94 24.68
CA MET A 268 -25.48 4.21 23.53
C MET A 268 -24.75 5.14 22.54
N LYS A 269 -25.35 6.29 22.22
CA LYS A 269 -24.70 7.31 21.35
C LYS A 269 -23.38 7.79 21.94
N MET A 270 -23.34 8.04 23.27
CA MET A 270 -22.10 8.42 23.96
C MET A 270 -21.04 7.32 23.91
N LEU A 271 -21.45 6.04 24.05
CA LEU A 271 -20.53 4.90 23.93
C LEU A 271 -19.95 4.79 22.54
N ILE A 272 -20.79 4.86 21.51
CA ILE A 272 -20.35 4.85 20.10
C ILE A 272 -19.36 5.98 19.84
N SER A 273 -19.65 7.21 20.26
CA SER A 273 -18.75 8.35 20.08
C SER A 273 -17.39 8.15 20.75
N LYS A 274 -17.36 7.58 21.98
CA LYS A 274 -16.09 7.28 22.66
C LYS A 274 -15.30 6.15 22.00
N LEU A 275 -15.98 5.15 21.49
CA LEU A 275 -15.31 4.07 20.74
C LEU A 275 -14.78 4.55 19.40
N MET A 276 -15.50 5.45 18.73
CA MET A 276 -15.00 6.12 17.51
C MET A 276 -13.73 6.91 17.80
N GLU A 277 -13.73 7.73 18.86
CA GLU A 277 -12.56 8.53 19.26
C GLU A 277 -11.31 7.65 19.52
N ILE A 278 -11.49 6.49 20.17
CA ILE A 278 -10.38 5.56 20.40
C ILE A 278 -9.89 4.94 19.11
N LYS A 279 -10.79 4.46 18.24
CA LYS A 279 -10.42 3.90 16.94
C LYS A 279 -9.74 4.92 16.06
N GLU A 280 -10.21 6.16 16.05
CA GLU A 280 -9.57 7.25 15.32
C GLU A 280 -8.14 7.52 15.83
N ARG A 281 -7.95 7.49 17.14
CA ARG A 281 -6.62 7.62 17.76
C ARG A 281 -5.70 6.45 17.42
N GLU A 282 -6.18 5.21 17.51
CA GLU A 282 -5.43 4.02 17.09
C GLU A 282 -5.08 4.07 15.59
N HIS A 283 -5.96 4.62 14.77
CA HIS A 283 -5.73 4.82 13.35
C HIS A 283 -4.62 5.86 13.09
N LEU A 284 -4.64 6.99 13.81
CA LEU A 284 -3.60 8.01 13.75
C LEU A 284 -2.25 7.48 14.24
N ASP A 285 -2.22 6.71 15.33
CA ASP A 285 -1.01 6.08 15.86
C ASP A 285 -0.41 5.10 14.83
N LYS A 286 -1.25 4.31 14.13
CA LYS A 286 -0.82 3.43 13.04
C LYS A 286 -0.25 4.19 11.84
N ILE A 287 -0.86 5.31 11.46
CA ILE A 287 -0.35 6.19 10.40
C ILE A 287 1.03 6.73 10.79
N GLU A 288 1.20 7.16 12.03
CA GLU A 288 2.46 7.69 12.55
C GLU A 288 3.55 6.61 12.61
N ASP A 289 3.20 5.38 13.00
CA ASP A 289 4.10 4.22 12.97
C ASP A 289 4.55 3.87 11.53
N ILE A 290 3.64 3.95 10.54
CA ILE A 290 3.94 3.71 9.12
C ILE A 290 4.85 4.80 8.55
N LYS A 291 4.60 6.07 8.89
CA LYS A 291 5.46 7.20 8.51
C LYS A 291 6.88 7.04 9.03
N GLY A 292 7.03 6.43 10.19
CA GLY A 292 8.31 6.29 10.86
C GLY A 292 8.94 7.65 11.22
N VAL A 293 10.20 7.63 11.62
CA VAL A 293 10.94 8.86 11.89
C VAL A 293 11.25 9.56 10.57
N GLN A 294 10.58 10.69 10.31
CA GLN A 294 10.91 11.55 9.17
C GLN A 294 12.39 11.99 9.28
N LYS A 295 13.22 11.45 8.37
CA LYS A 295 14.61 11.86 8.27
C LYS A 295 14.66 13.23 7.60
N GLU A 296 15.49 14.15 8.14
CA GLU A 296 15.74 15.42 7.48
C GLU A 296 16.21 15.20 6.02
N ILE A 297 15.70 16.02 5.09
CA ILE A 297 16.07 15.97 3.67
C ILE A 297 17.45 16.57 3.48
N THR A 298 18.49 15.88 3.99
CA THR A 298 19.88 16.34 4.05
C THR A 298 20.87 15.24 3.66
N TRP A 299 22.14 15.61 3.60
CA TRP A 299 23.26 14.70 3.38
C TRP A 299 23.27 13.58 4.44
N GLY A 300 23.34 12.34 3.96
CA GLY A 300 23.40 11.15 4.81
C GLY A 300 22.07 10.38 4.94
N SER A 301 20.96 10.98 4.53
CA SER A 301 19.63 10.33 4.58
C SER A 301 19.16 9.75 3.24
N GLN A 302 19.97 9.85 2.19
CA GLN A 302 19.58 9.42 0.86
C GLN A 302 19.50 7.89 0.74
N ILE A 303 18.38 7.41 0.17
CA ILE A 303 18.22 6.00 -0.19
C ILE A 303 18.84 5.68 -1.54
N ARG A 304 18.78 6.63 -2.50
CA ARG A 304 19.25 6.44 -3.87
C ARG A 304 19.91 7.69 -4.42
N SER A 305 20.98 7.50 -5.18
CA SER A 305 21.69 8.58 -5.86
C SER A 305 21.59 8.41 -7.38
N TYR A 306 21.32 9.52 -8.05
CA TYR A 306 21.20 9.63 -9.50
C TYR A 306 22.31 10.57 -9.99
N VAL A 307 23.30 10.04 -10.66
CA VAL A 307 24.48 10.77 -11.15
C VAL A 307 24.44 10.84 -12.66
N PHE A 308 24.31 12.05 -13.20
CA PHE A 308 24.33 12.31 -14.65
C PHE A 308 25.72 12.71 -15.15
N MET A 309 26.58 13.24 -14.27
CA MET A 309 27.92 13.71 -14.60
C MET A 309 28.88 13.54 -13.42
N PRO A 310 30.16 13.14 -13.60
CA PRO A 310 30.89 12.92 -14.86
C PRO A 310 30.66 11.55 -15.49
N TYR A 311 29.94 10.68 -14.85
CA TYR A 311 29.51 9.36 -15.36
C TYR A 311 28.03 9.19 -15.06
N THR A 312 27.36 8.30 -15.78
CA THR A 312 25.96 7.99 -15.56
C THR A 312 25.84 6.79 -14.63
N MET A 313 25.09 6.95 -13.51
CA MET A 313 24.87 5.88 -12.56
C MET A 313 23.63 6.19 -11.68
N VAL A 314 22.80 5.20 -11.48
CA VAL A 314 21.79 5.21 -10.41
C VAL A 314 22.12 4.09 -9.44
N LYS A 315 22.25 4.41 -8.14
CA LYS A 315 22.63 3.46 -7.10
C LYS A 315 21.73 3.59 -5.88
N ASP A 316 21.16 2.47 -5.46
CA ASP A 316 20.47 2.35 -4.17
C ASP A 316 21.48 1.95 -3.09
N HIS A 317 21.55 2.75 -2.04
CA HIS A 317 22.53 2.55 -0.95
C HIS A 317 22.14 1.46 0.02
N ARG A 318 20.83 1.07 0.05
CA ARG A 318 20.30 0.05 0.97
C ARG A 318 20.56 -1.38 0.46
N THR A 319 20.56 -1.54 -0.87
CA THR A 319 20.68 -2.85 -1.54
C THR A 319 21.97 -3.01 -2.31
N SER A 320 22.71 -1.89 -2.53
CA SER A 320 23.87 -1.82 -3.42
C SER A 320 23.55 -2.11 -4.90
N TYR A 321 22.27 -2.21 -5.28
CA TYR A 321 21.89 -2.34 -6.68
C TYR A 321 22.18 -1.06 -7.44
N GLU A 322 22.81 -1.18 -8.62
CA GLU A 322 23.19 -0.03 -9.45
C GLU A 322 23.02 -0.33 -10.93
N THR A 323 22.73 0.71 -11.71
CA THR A 323 22.64 0.66 -13.18
C THR A 323 23.25 1.92 -13.79
N GLY A 324 23.90 1.77 -14.94
CA GLY A 324 24.41 2.90 -15.73
C GLY A 324 23.35 3.53 -16.65
N ASN A 325 22.23 2.84 -16.91
CA ASN A 325 21.17 3.31 -17.80
C ASN A 325 20.21 4.27 -17.09
N ILE A 326 20.70 5.48 -16.78
CA ILE A 326 19.92 6.49 -16.09
C ILE A 326 18.68 6.94 -16.87
N GLN A 327 18.74 6.92 -18.21
CA GLN A 327 17.61 7.32 -19.04
C GLN A 327 16.43 6.35 -18.90
N ALA A 328 16.68 5.05 -18.94
CA ALA A 328 15.64 4.04 -18.70
C ALA A 328 15.00 4.21 -17.32
N VAL A 329 15.82 4.46 -16.29
CA VAL A 329 15.31 4.71 -14.93
C VAL A 329 14.40 5.94 -14.90
N MET A 330 14.80 7.06 -15.53
CA MET A 330 13.97 8.27 -15.60
C MET A 330 12.71 8.09 -16.44
N ASP A 331 12.71 7.10 -17.34
CA ASP A 331 11.54 6.71 -18.13
C ASP A 331 10.64 5.67 -17.42
N GLY A 332 10.97 5.31 -16.18
CA GLY A 332 10.14 4.47 -15.29
C GLY A 332 10.65 3.05 -15.08
N ASP A 333 11.80 2.66 -15.64
CA ASP A 333 12.40 1.33 -15.39
C ASP A 333 13.10 1.31 -14.03
N ILE A 334 12.28 1.17 -12.96
CA ILE A 334 12.75 1.10 -11.57
C ILE A 334 12.55 -0.27 -10.92
N ASP A 335 12.04 -1.25 -11.65
CA ASP A 335 11.76 -2.60 -11.13
C ASP A 335 12.98 -3.28 -10.54
N GLY A 336 14.16 -3.08 -11.12
CA GLY A 336 15.40 -3.62 -10.59
C GLY A 336 15.68 -3.17 -9.16
N PHE A 337 15.37 -1.91 -8.81
CA PHE A 337 15.53 -1.37 -7.46
C PHE A 337 14.47 -1.89 -6.50
N ILE A 338 13.20 -1.91 -6.93
CA ILE A 338 12.08 -2.44 -6.14
C ILE A 338 12.34 -3.90 -5.79
N ASN A 339 12.73 -4.70 -6.79
CA ASN A 339 13.01 -6.12 -6.66
C ASN A 339 14.19 -6.39 -5.71
N ALA A 340 15.28 -5.63 -5.86
CA ALA A 340 16.45 -5.74 -4.99
C ALA A 340 16.06 -5.41 -3.53
N TYR A 341 15.26 -4.36 -3.33
CA TYR A 341 14.80 -3.98 -2.00
C TYR A 341 13.93 -5.07 -1.36
N LEU A 342 12.91 -5.57 -2.08
CA LEU A 342 12.01 -6.61 -1.56
C LEU A 342 12.76 -7.91 -1.23
N LYS A 343 13.73 -8.30 -2.05
CA LYS A 343 14.61 -9.45 -1.78
C LYS A 343 15.46 -9.23 -0.52
N CYS A 344 16.13 -8.08 -0.40
CA CYS A 344 16.93 -7.76 0.78
C CYS A 344 16.09 -7.62 2.05
N ALA A 345 14.89 -7.05 1.96
CA ALA A 345 13.97 -6.93 3.08
C ALA A 345 13.51 -8.31 3.59
N SER A 346 13.17 -9.23 2.68
CA SER A 346 12.76 -10.59 3.05
C SER A 346 13.88 -11.41 3.70
N LEU A 347 15.14 -11.12 3.37
CA LEU A 347 16.33 -11.76 3.92
C LEU A 347 16.88 -11.04 5.16
N GLY A 348 16.34 -9.87 5.52
CA GLY A 348 16.86 -9.05 6.62
C GLY A 348 18.26 -8.47 6.36
N THR A 349 18.66 -8.31 5.10
CA THR A 349 20.00 -7.87 4.68
C THR A 349 20.08 -6.41 4.22
N LEU A 350 19.03 -5.62 4.44
CA LEU A 350 19.04 -4.19 4.12
C LEU A 350 20.16 -3.47 4.90
N GLN A 351 20.97 -2.70 4.20
CA GLN A 351 21.98 -1.83 4.80
C GLN A 351 21.29 -0.61 5.43
N LYS A 352 21.71 -0.25 6.64
CA LYS A 352 21.17 0.90 7.41
C LYS A 352 21.75 2.21 6.94
#